data_7af2a00d8231f0b05fe44a01fc3d21a4
#
_entry.id   7af2a00d8231f0b05fe44a01fc3d21a4
#
_cell.length_a   1.000
_cell.length_b   1.000
_cell.length_c   1.000
_cell.angle_alpha   90.00
_cell.angle_beta   90.00
_cell.angle_gamma   90.00
#
_symmetry.space_group_name_H-M   'P 1'
#
loop_
_entity.id
_entity.type
_entity.pdbx_description
1 polymer ?
#
loop_
_entity_poly.entity_id
_entity_poly.type
_entity_poly.pdbx_seq_one_letter_code
_entity_poly.pdbx_strand_id
1 'polypeptide(L)'
;KKQGTSIAIEALKELKPAAYYLHALFFPYGFGNLPDLSSLLEAQSGKQLISQSHRLIRDREVLLLSPIMNSADSDDIFWTPNADLLTPVKLTLEKNRSPDQNTAVLNTTLLKYPLILRKYRKGDYFYPAGMQGKKKMSKFFKDQKFSLLDKENQWLLCSEQEIVWVIGQRVDARFIGNSETNNLLILKIH
;
A
#
# COMPACT_ATOMS: atom_id res chain seq x y z
N LYS A 1 -9.37 0.51 4.23
CA LYS A 1 -10.47 0.01 3.36
C LYS A 1 -9.88 -0.21 1.97
N LYS A 2 -10.06 -1.40 1.36
CA LYS A 2 -9.69 -1.64 -0.04
C LYS A 2 -10.45 -0.63 -0.91
N GLN A 3 -9.74 0.28 -1.55
CA GLN A 3 -10.32 1.22 -2.51
C GLN A 3 -10.49 0.49 -3.84
N GLY A 4 -11.68 -0.03 -4.12
CA GLY A 4 -12.02 -0.66 -5.38
C GLY A 4 -12.95 -1.86 -5.22
N THR A 5 -13.64 -2.19 -6.30
CA THR A 5 -14.49 -3.38 -6.40
C THR A 5 -13.67 -4.52 -6.96
N SER A 6 -13.70 -5.67 -6.29
CA SER A 6 -13.04 -6.89 -6.74
C SER A 6 -14.08 -7.83 -7.38
N ILE A 7 -13.79 -8.32 -8.57
CA ILE A 7 -14.67 -9.17 -9.36
C ILE A 7 -13.89 -10.44 -9.74
N ALA A 8 -14.42 -11.62 -9.39
CA ALA A 8 -13.77 -12.89 -9.73
C ALA A 8 -13.76 -13.10 -11.26
N ILE A 9 -12.61 -13.44 -11.82
CA ILE A 9 -12.48 -13.65 -13.27
C ILE A 9 -13.23 -14.89 -13.72
N GLU A 10 -13.19 -15.94 -12.91
CA GLU A 10 -13.90 -17.19 -13.23
C GLU A 10 -15.40 -16.95 -13.35
N ALA A 11 -15.99 -16.18 -12.43
CA ALA A 11 -17.39 -15.78 -12.53
C ALA A 11 -17.72 -15.01 -13.81
N LEU A 12 -16.79 -14.15 -14.29
CA LEU A 12 -16.98 -13.44 -15.56
C LEU A 12 -16.90 -14.35 -16.78
N LYS A 13 -16.06 -15.40 -16.74
CA LYS A 13 -15.91 -16.37 -17.83
C LYS A 13 -17.11 -17.31 -17.96
N GLU A 14 -17.83 -17.56 -16.88
CA GLU A 14 -19.05 -18.38 -16.89
C GLU A 14 -20.27 -17.69 -17.50
N LEU A 15 -20.27 -16.37 -17.57
CA LEU A 15 -21.39 -15.58 -18.12
C LEU A 15 -21.55 -15.83 -19.63
N LYS A 16 -22.79 -16.04 -20.08
CA LYS A 16 -23.10 -16.27 -21.51
C LYS A 16 -24.26 -15.39 -21.96
N PRO A 17 -24.09 -14.58 -23.01
CA PRO A 17 -22.85 -14.31 -23.78
C PRO A 17 -21.89 -13.40 -23.01
N ALA A 18 -20.64 -13.83 -22.82
CA ALA A 18 -19.65 -13.12 -22.02
C ALA A 18 -19.44 -11.67 -22.46
N ALA A 19 -19.38 -11.42 -23.78
CA ALA A 19 -19.20 -10.09 -24.34
C ALA A 19 -20.28 -9.08 -23.88
N TYR A 20 -21.54 -9.51 -23.82
CA TYR A 20 -22.64 -8.66 -23.35
C TYR A 20 -22.44 -8.25 -21.89
N TYR A 21 -22.15 -9.20 -21.03
CA TYR A 21 -21.99 -8.94 -19.60
C TYR A 21 -20.72 -8.12 -19.30
N LEU A 22 -19.62 -8.40 -19.98
CA LEU A 22 -18.40 -7.58 -19.86
C LEU A 22 -18.67 -6.13 -20.26
N HIS A 23 -19.36 -5.93 -21.35
CA HIS A 23 -19.75 -4.57 -21.78
C HIS A 23 -20.67 -3.92 -20.74
N ALA A 24 -21.75 -4.58 -20.34
CA ALA A 24 -22.73 -4.03 -19.41
C ALA A 24 -22.11 -3.67 -18.04
N LEU A 25 -21.18 -4.50 -17.54
CA LEU A 25 -20.50 -4.27 -16.26
C LEU A 25 -19.49 -3.13 -16.29
N PHE A 26 -18.75 -2.97 -17.39
CA PHE A 26 -17.59 -2.07 -17.43
C PHE A 26 -17.80 -0.81 -18.27
N PHE A 27 -18.79 -0.77 -19.13
CA PHE A 27 -19.14 0.39 -19.94
C PHE A 27 -19.45 1.65 -19.09
N PRO A 28 -20.18 1.57 -17.96
CA PRO A 28 -20.43 2.74 -17.11
C PRO A 28 -19.17 3.39 -16.52
N TYR A 29 -18.06 2.64 -16.52
CA TYR A 29 -16.75 3.10 -16.02
C TYR A 29 -15.80 3.51 -17.17
N GLY A 30 -16.32 3.59 -18.41
CA GLY A 30 -15.57 4.03 -19.57
C GLY A 30 -14.77 2.94 -20.29
N PHE A 31 -15.08 1.65 -20.05
CA PHE A 31 -14.45 0.52 -20.75
C PHE A 31 -15.43 -0.10 -21.76
N GLY A 32 -15.47 0.43 -22.98
CA GLY A 32 -16.38 -0.04 -24.03
C GLY A 32 -15.73 -0.96 -25.06
N ASN A 33 -14.40 -1.10 -25.08
CA ASN A 33 -13.69 -1.94 -26.04
C ASN A 33 -13.68 -3.41 -25.57
N LEU A 34 -14.51 -4.25 -26.17
CA LEU A 34 -14.63 -5.68 -25.83
C LEU A 34 -13.36 -6.49 -26.06
N PRO A 35 -12.60 -6.33 -27.17
CA PRO A 35 -11.31 -7.00 -27.36
C PRO A 35 -10.35 -6.74 -26.21
N ASP A 36 -10.25 -5.50 -25.72
CA ASP A 36 -9.38 -5.16 -24.59
C ASP A 36 -9.84 -5.79 -23.29
N LEU A 37 -11.14 -5.77 -23.01
CA LEU A 37 -11.73 -6.42 -21.82
C LEU A 37 -11.48 -7.93 -21.85
N SER A 38 -11.71 -8.58 -22.98
CA SER A 38 -11.49 -10.03 -23.14
C SER A 38 -10.01 -10.38 -22.98
N SER A 39 -9.10 -9.58 -23.56
CA SER A 39 -7.66 -9.78 -23.45
C SER A 39 -7.17 -9.60 -22.01
N LEU A 40 -7.81 -8.72 -21.23
CA LEU A 40 -7.46 -8.49 -19.82
C LEU A 40 -7.77 -9.71 -18.96
N LEU A 41 -8.83 -10.46 -19.26
CA LEU A 41 -9.16 -11.68 -18.51
C LEU A 41 -8.08 -12.78 -18.63
N GLU A 42 -7.36 -12.79 -19.76
CA GLU A 42 -6.28 -13.76 -20.03
C GLU A 42 -4.88 -13.19 -19.76
N ALA A 43 -4.79 -11.93 -19.42
CA ALA A 43 -3.51 -11.26 -19.21
C ALA A 43 -2.80 -11.74 -17.92
N GLN A 44 -1.52 -11.40 -17.81
CA GLN A 44 -0.77 -11.59 -16.58
C GLN A 44 -1.21 -10.59 -15.49
N SER A 45 -1.04 -10.97 -14.22
CA SER A 45 -1.28 -10.09 -13.08
C SER A 45 -0.45 -8.81 -13.18
N GLY A 46 -1.10 -7.67 -12.95
CA GLY A 46 -0.52 -6.34 -13.11
C GLY A 46 -0.86 -5.64 -14.43
N LYS A 47 -1.42 -6.36 -15.43
CA LYS A 47 -1.97 -5.72 -16.63
C LYS A 47 -3.19 -4.88 -16.25
N GLN A 48 -3.31 -3.70 -16.88
CA GLN A 48 -4.42 -2.80 -16.60
C GLN A 48 -4.95 -2.14 -17.88
N LEU A 49 -6.23 -1.80 -17.85
CA LEU A 49 -6.88 -0.87 -18.76
C LEU A 49 -7.20 0.41 -18.00
N ILE A 50 -7.12 1.54 -18.68
CA ILE A 50 -7.33 2.85 -18.09
C ILE A 50 -8.39 3.58 -18.91
N SER A 51 -9.44 4.07 -18.25
CA SER A 51 -10.44 4.98 -18.80
C SER A 51 -10.19 6.41 -18.32
N GLN A 52 -11.08 7.33 -18.61
CA GLN A 52 -10.98 8.70 -18.10
C GLN A 52 -11.17 8.81 -16.57
N SER A 53 -11.93 7.91 -15.97
CA SER A 53 -12.32 7.99 -14.56
C SER A 53 -11.87 6.80 -13.72
N HIS A 54 -11.62 5.65 -14.36
CA HIS A 54 -11.32 4.41 -13.66
C HIS A 54 -10.18 3.65 -14.31
N ARG A 55 -9.62 2.72 -13.56
CA ARG A 55 -8.71 1.69 -14.05
C ARG A 55 -9.22 0.31 -13.64
N LEU A 56 -9.03 -0.63 -14.53
CA LEU A 56 -9.37 -2.04 -14.36
C LEU A 56 -8.08 -2.85 -14.38
N ILE A 57 -7.74 -3.48 -13.28
CA ILE A 57 -6.45 -4.13 -13.07
C ILE A 57 -6.65 -5.64 -12.93
N ARG A 58 -5.91 -6.42 -13.69
CA ARG A 58 -5.80 -7.87 -13.51
C ARG A 58 -4.92 -8.16 -12.29
N ASP A 59 -5.49 -8.77 -11.24
CA ASP A 59 -4.74 -9.20 -10.06
C ASP A 59 -5.07 -10.64 -9.70
N ARG A 60 -4.19 -11.56 -10.09
CA ARG A 60 -4.36 -13.01 -9.89
C ARG A 60 -5.69 -13.49 -10.46
N GLU A 61 -6.63 -13.92 -9.59
CA GLU A 61 -7.93 -14.48 -9.95
C GLU A 61 -9.06 -13.45 -10.02
N VAL A 62 -8.72 -12.14 -9.87
CA VAL A 62 -9.72 -11.08 -9.84
C VAL A 62 -9.38 -9.92 -10.78
N LEU A 63 -10.42 -9.21 -11.22
CA LEU A 63 -10.32 -7.86 -11.76
C LEU A 63 -10.62 -6.87 -10.63
N LEU A 64 -9.74 -5.89 -10.46
CA LEU A 64 -9.91 -4.79 -9.52
C LEU A 64 -10.32 -3.53 -10.30
N LEU A 65 -11.54 -3.09 -10.09
CA LEU A 65 -12.04 -1.80 -10.61
C LEU A 65 -11.76 -0.72 -9.56
N SER A 66 -10.98 0.28 -9.91
CA SER A 66 -10.61 1.38 -9.02
C SER A 66 -10.74 2.73 -9.72
N PRO A 67 -11.27 3.76 -9.06
CA PRO A 67 -11.21 5.12 -9.61
C PRO A 67 -9.76 5.55 -9.79
N ILE A 68 -9.52 6.41 -10.79
CA ILE A 68 -8.23 7.08 -10.94
C ILE A 68 -8.21 8.19 -9.88
N MET A 69 -7.36 8.03 -8.89
CA MET A 69 -7.07 9.12 -7.97
C MET A 69 -6.00 10.01 -8.60
N ASN A 70 -6.28 11.29 -8.69
CA ASN A 70 -5.28 12.25 -9.14
C ASN A 70 -4.09 12.21 -8.19
N SER A 71 -2.88 12.19 -8.74
CA SER A 71 -1.62 12.10 -8.01
C SER A 71 -1.33 13.29 -7.08
N ALA A 72 -2.24 14.26 -6.97
CA ALA A 72 -2.15 15.39 -6.05
C ALA A 72 -2.20 15.01 -4.56
N ASP A 73 -2.65 13.78 -4.22
CA ASP A 73 -2.74 13.31 -2.83
C ASP A 73 -1.47 12.58 -2.35
N SER A 74 -0.37 12.67 -3.07
CA SER A 74 0.87 11.95 -2.74
C SER A 74 2.02 12.84 -2.25
N ASP A 75 1.73 14.06 -1.85
CA ASP A 75 2.76 14.94 -1.29
C ASP A 75 3.28 14.39 0.04
N ASP A 76 4.58 14.60 0.27
CA ASP A 76 5.20 14.23 1.52
C ASP A 76 4.56 15.01 2.68
N ILE A 77 4.13 14.28 3.70
CA ILE A 77 3.51 14.87 4.88
C ILE A 77 4.55 14.90 5.99
N PHE A 78 4.89 16.09 6.41
CA PHE A 78 5.83 16.30 7.51
C PHE A 78 5.08 16.29 8.84
N TRP A 79 5.50 15.42 9.73
CA TRP A 79 4.84 15.21 11.01
C TRP A 79 5.83 15.14 12.16
N THR A 80 5.57 15.93 13.20
CA THR A 80 6.26 15.80 14.50
C THR A 80 5.29 15.14 15.46
N PRO A 81 5.64 13.98 16.06
CA PRO A 81 4.71 13.20 16.87
C PRO A 81 4.51 13.82 18.27
N ASN A 82 3.79 14.94 18.31
CA ASN A 82 3.30 15.61 19.51
C ASN A 82 1.79 15.41 19.72
N ALA A 83 1.11 14.87 18.72
CA ALA A 83 -0.31 14.51 18.71
C ALA A 83 -0.54 13.37 17.71
N ASP A 84 -1.70 12.72 17.82
CA ASP A 84 -2.11 11.69 16.87
C ASP A 84 -2.19 12.23 15.44
N LEU A 85 -1.80 11.41 14.48
CA LEU A 85 -2.00 11.68 13.07
C LEU A 85 -3.30 11.01 12.60
N LEU A 86 -4.25 11.80 12.09
CA LEU A 86 -5.56 11.29 11.69
C LEU A 86 -5.65 10.97 10.19
N THR A 87 -4.89 11.67 9.37
CA THR A 87 -4.86 11.53 7.90
C THR A 87 -3.42 11.58 7.38
N PRO A 88 -3.06 10.89 6.31
CA PRO A 88 -3.85 9.97 5.47
C PRO A 88 -4.00 8.57 6.08
N VAL A 89 -3.27 8.29 7.16
CA VAL A 89 -3.37 7.07 7.97
C VAL A 89 -3.57 7.48 9.42
N LYS A 90 -4.43 6.75 10.11
CA LYS A 90 -4.65 7.03 11.53
C LYS A 90 -3.55 6.37 12.35
N LEU A 91 -2.63 7.18 12.87
CA LEU A 91 -1.57 6.78 13.80
C LEU A 91 -1.84 7.40 15.16
N THR A 92 -1.88 6.57 16.20
CA THR A 92 -2.01 7.03 17.59
C THR A 92 -0.70 6.85 18.34
N LEU A 93 -0.44 7.79 19.27
CA LEU A 93 0.67 7.72 20.19
C LEU A 93 0.27 6.82 21.36
N GLU A 94 1.00 5.75 21.57
CA GLU A 94 0.74 4.80 22.65
C GLU A 94 1.75 4.96 23.79
N LYS A 95 1.31 4.71 25.01
CA LYS A 95 2.20 4.71 26.21
C LYS A 95 2.79 3.34 26.50
N ASN A 96 2.08 2.29 26.11
CA ASN A 96 2.45 0.92 26.41
C ASN A 96 2.83 0.16 25.14
N ARG A 97 3.82 -0.72 25.25
CA ARG A 97 4.18 -1.64 24.18
C ARG A 97 3.07 -2.65 24.00
N SER A 98 2.54 -2.75 22.79
CA SER A 98 1.72 -3.89 22.37
C SER A 98 2.48 -4.60 21.24
N PRO A 99 2.88 -5.86 21.40
CA PRO A 99 3.61 -6.59 20.36
C PRO A 99 2.63 -7.08 19.29
N ASP A 100 2.12 -6.17 18.48
CA ASP A 100 1.29 -6.53 17.34
C ASP A 100 1.88 -5.95 16.04
N GLN A 101 1.43 -6.46 14.88
CA GLN A 101 1.91 -6.02 13.57
C GLN A 101 1.53 -4.56 13.26
N ASN A 102 0.56 -4.02 13.99
CA ASN A 102 0.04 -2.67 13.81
C ASN A 102 0.77 -1.65 14.70
N THR A 103 1.75 -2.09 15.48
CA THR A 103 2.49 -1.23 16.41
C THR A 103 3.95 -1.15 16.04
N ALA A 104 4.47 0.07 15.96
CA ALA A 104 5.89 0.36 15.80
C ALA A 104 6.44 0.90 17.13
N VAL A 105 7.52 0.29 17.63
CA VAL A 105 8.27 0.76 18.82
C VAL A 105 9.61 1.28 18.34
N LEU A 106 9.80 2.59 18.38
CA LEU A 106 10.92 3.28 17.79
C LEU A 106 11.79 3.95 18.85
N ASN A 107 13.10 3.95 18.64
CA ASN A 107 14.05 4.70 19.45
C ASN A 107 14.13 6.15 18.96
N THR A 108 13.65 7.11 19.74
CA THR A 108 13.59 8.52 19.35
C THR A 108 14.95 9.16 19.15
N THR A 109 16.01 8.64 19.79
CA THR A 109 17.38 9.17 19.64
C THR A 109 17.97 8.92 18.25
N LEU A 110 17.39 7.97 17.50
CA LEU A 110 17.80 7.62 16.14
C LEU A 110 16.95 8.31 15.07
N LEU A 111 15.90 9.03 15.49
CA LEU A 111 14.98 9.71 14.59
C LEU A 111 15.38 11.17 14.40
N LYS A 112 15.26 11.65 13.19
CA LYS A 112 15.38 13.07 12.84
C LYS A 112 14.01 13.61 12.48
N TYR A 113 13.65 14.72 13.08
CA TYR A 113 12.35 15.35 12.92
C TYR A 113 12.40 16.55 11.98
N PRO A 114 11.29 16.86 11.28
CA PRO A 114 10.02 16.13 11.29
C PRO A 114 10.13 14.77 10.61
N LEU A 115 9.31 13.80 11.04
CA LEU A 115 9.14 12.55 10.32
C LEU A 115 8.34 12.80 9.04
N ILE A 116 8.54 11.96 8.04
CA ILE A 116 7.91 12.12 6.73
C ILE A 116 7.03 10.91 6.45
N LEU A 117 5.74 11.15 6.22
CA LEU A 117 4.85 10.13 5.66
C LEU A 117 4.80 10.31 4.16
N ARG A 118 5.15 9.26 3.43
CA ARG A 118 5.13 9.27 1.97
C ARG A 118 4.81 7.92 1.37
N LYS A 119 4.51 7.93 0.10
CA LYS A 119 4.38 6.72 -0.70
C LYS A 119 5.73 6.15 -1.10
N TYR A 120 5.69 4.88 -1.51
CA TYR A 120 6.86 4.19 -2.05
C TYR A 120 7.41 4.90 -3.30
N ARG A 121 8.73 4.97 -3.40
CA ARG A 121 9.48 5.47 -4.56
C ARG A 121 10.40 4.38 -5.13
N LYS A 122 10.62 4.42 -6.43
CA LYS A 122 11.56 3.50 -7.09
C LYS A 122 12.97 3.68 -6.49
N GLY A 123 13.56 2.57 -6.07
CA GLY A 123 14.88 2.60 -5.42
C GLY A 123 14.84 2.46 -3.91
N ASP A 124 13.70 2.69 -3.27
CA ASP A 124 13.54 2.55 -1.83
C ASP A 124 13.98 1.18 -1.31
N TYR A 125 14.62 1.21 -0.16
CA TYR A 125 15.04 0.02 0.59
C TYR A 125 14.98 0.29 2.10
N PHE A 126 14.93 -0.78 2.87
CA PHE A 126 15.00 -0.73 4.33
C PHE A 126 15.65 -2.01 4.88
N TYR A 127 15.86 -2.07 6.17
CA TYR A 127 16.39 -3.24 6.88
C TYR A 127 15.28 -3.87 7.72
N PRO A 128 14.53 -4.84 7.19
CA PRO A 128 13.36 -5.36 7.89
C PRO A 128 13.74 -6.00 9.23
N ALA A 129 13.02 -5.65 10.29
CA ALA A 129 13.19 -6.29 11.59
C ALA A 129 13.05 -7.81 11.48
N GLY A 130 13.98 -8.56 12.12
CA GLY A 130 14.00 -10.02 12.08
C GLY A 130 14.57 -10.61 10.78
N MET A 131 15.15 -9.79 9.90
CA MET A 131 15.83 -10.26 8.68
C MET A 131 17.24 -9.72 8.61
N GLN A 132 18.13 -10.44 7.94
CA GLN A 132 19.49 -9.96 7.72
C GLN A 132 19.59 -9.08 6.47
N GLY A 133 20.29 -7.94 6.61
CA GLY A 133 20.65 -7.05 5.52
C GLY A 133 19.50 -6.20 4.96
N LYS A 134 19.85 -5.37 3.98
CA LYS A 134 18.90 -4.47 3.33
C LYS A 134 18.04 -5.19 2.30
N LYS A 135 16.79 -4.77 2.21
CA LYS A 135 15.80 -5.30 1.27
C LYS A 135 15.18 -4.17 0.45
N LYS A 136 15.25 -4.28 -0.88
CA LYS A 136 14.53 -3.33 -1.76
C LYS A 136 13.04 -3.45 -1.52
N MET A 137 12.33 -2.31 -1.47
CA MET A 137 10.88 -2.28 -1.29
C MET A 137 10.14 -3.07 -2.38
N SER A 138 10.61 -3.00 -3.63
CA SER A 138 10.03 -3.79 -4.73
C SER A 138 10.08 -5.31 -4.48
N LYS A 139 11.19 -5.81 -3.88
CA LYS A 139 11.32 -7.22 -3.50
C LYS A 139 10.45 -7.54 -2.27
N PHE A 140 10.41 -6.64 -1.30
CA PHE A 140 9.54 -6.79 -0.13
C PHE A 140 8.08 -6.94 -0.54
N PHE A 141 7.57 -6.07 -1.39
CA PHE A 141 6.20 -6.15 -1.91
C PHE A 141 5.91 -7.45 -2.66
N LYS A 142 6.88 -7.92 -3.46
CA LYS A 142 6.75 -9.21 -4.17
C LYS A 142 6.64 -10.36 -3.18
N ASP A 143 7.51 -10.41 -2.18
CA ASP A 143 7.54 -11.48 -1.18
C ASP A 143 6.28 -11.46 -0.30
N GLN A 144 5.73 -10.28 0.00
CA GLN A 144 4.47 -10.10 0.72
C GLN A 144 3.23 -10.23 -0.19
N LYS A 145 3.43 -10.55 -1.48
CA LYS A 145 2.36 -10.74 -2.48
C LYS A 145 1.44 -9.52 -2.60
N PHE A 146 1.96 -8.31 -2.49
CA PHE A 146 1.20 -7.08 -2.69
C PHE A 146 0.67 -6.99 -4.12
N SER A 147 -0.61 -6.62 -4.25
CA SER A 147 -1.20 -6.22 -5.52
C SER A 147 -0.61 -4.87 -5.98
N LEU A 148 -0.93 -4.45 -7.21
CA LEU A 148 -0.54 -3.12 -7.68
C LEU A 148 -1.13 -2.03 -6.78
N LEU A 149 -2.42 -2.13 -6.43
CA LEU A 149 -3.11 -1.18 -5.56
C LEU A 149 -2.53 -1.16 -4.14
N ASP A 150 -2.18 -2.33 -3.59
CA ASP A 150 -1.56 -2.39 -2.26
C ASP A 150 -0.23 -1.63 -2.22
N LYS A 151 0.60 -1.77 -3.28
CA LYS A 151 1.87 -1.05 -3.40
C LYS A 151 1.68 0.46 -3.46
N GLU A 152 0.71 0.92 -4.27
CA GLU A 152 0.41 2.33 -4.43
C GLU A 152 -0.23 2.94 -3.17
N ASN A 153 -1.00 2.14 -2.43
CA ASN A 153 -1.64 2.60 -1.20
C ASN A 153 -0.74 2.49 0.03
N GLN A 154 0.40 1.77 -0.05
CA GLN A 154 1.30 1.60 1.07
C GLN A 154 1.94 2.92 1.48
N TRP A 155 1.72 3.32 2.71
CA TRP A 155 2.41 4.44 3.34
C TRP A 155 3.68 3.99 4.04
N LEU A 156 4.69 4.84 3.97
CA LEU A 156 5.97 4.69 4.64
C LEU A 156 6.13 5.83 5.64
N LEU A 157 6.61 5.52 6.83
CA LEU A 157 7.12 6.50 7.77
C LEU A 157 8.64 6.57 7.60
N CYS A 158 9.16 7.76 7.38
CA CYS A 158 10.58 8.00 7.11
C CYS A 158 11.15 9.02 8.11
N SER A 159 12.44 8.87 8.40
CA SER A 159 13.28 9.86 9.05
C SER A 159 14.26 10.36 8.00
N GLU A 160 14.12 11.61 7.55
CA GLU A 160 14.76 12.11 6.34
C GLU A 160 14.48 11.19 5.13
N GLN A 161 15.54 10.59 4.54
CA GLN A 161 15.41 9.69 3.39
C GLN A 161 15.27 8.21 3.79
N GLU A 162 15.43 7.87 5.06
CA GLU A 162 15.47 6.49 5.53
C GLU A 162 14.08 6.02 5.97
N ILE A 163 13.67 4.87 5.47
CA ILE A 163 12.41 4.24 5.89
C ILE A 163 12.57 3.74 7.32
N VAL A 164 11.71 4.20 8.21
CA VAL A 164 11.64 3.79 9.61
C VAL A 164 10.62 2.67 9.81
N TRP A 165 9.47 2.80 9.12
CA TRP A 165 8.38 1.85 9.23
C TRP A 165 7.61 1.74 7.91
N VAL A 166 7.49 0.54 7.39
CA VAL A 166 6.50 0.19 6.37
C VAL A 166 5.20 0.02 7.13
N ILE A 167 4.36 1.05 7.14
CA ILE A 167 3.22 1.20 8.07
C ILE A 167 2.27 0.00 7.97
N GLY A 168 1.95 -0.60 9.12
CA GLY A 168 1.11 -1.81 9.20
C GLY A 168 1.79 -3.09 8.71
N GLN A 169 3.09 -3.04 8.42
CA GLN A 169 3.85 -4.19 7.92
C GLN A 169 5.06 -4.48 8.80
N ARG A 170 6.14 -3.69 8.66
CA ARG A 170 7.40 -3.98 9.33
C ARG A 170 8.23 -2.73 9.61
N VAL A 171 8.80 -2.69 10.80
CA VAL A 171 9.75 -1.65 11.22
C VAL A 171 11.13 -1.96 10.65
N ASP A 172 11.90 -0.93 10.37
CA ASP A 172 13.33 -1.05 10.06
C ASP A 172 14.12 -1.33 11.33
N ALA A 173 14.96 -2.36 11.27
CA ALA A 173 15.73 -2.86 12.42
C ALA A 173 16.64 -1.80 13.07
N ARG A 174 17.10 -0.82 12.28
CA ARG A 174 18.00 0.24 12.74
C ARG A 174 17.34 1.22 13.70
N PHE A 175 16.01 1.32 13.67
CA PHE A 175 15.23 2.30 14.45
C PHE A 175 14.42 1.68 15.58
N ILE A 176 14.51 0.37 15.80
CA ILE A 176 13.74 -0.31 16.84
C ILE A 176 14.21 0.14 18.23
N GLY A 177 13.24 0.49 19.08
CA GLY A 177 13.44 0.62 20.51
C GLY A 177 13.27 -0.71 21.24
N ASN A 178 14.21 -1.06 22.12
CA ASN A 178 14.19 -2.26 22.96
C ASN A 178 13.75 -1.94 24.42
N SER A 179 13.81 -2.94 25.30
CA SER A 179 13.44 -2.78 26.72
C SER A 179 14.35 -1.83 27.50
N GLU A 180 15.58 -1.65 27.05
CA GLU A 180 16.59 -0.80 27.68
C GLU A 180 16.56 0.64 27.14
N THR A 181 15.75 0.89 26.09
CA THR A 181 15.63 2.21 25.47
C THR A 181 14.73 3.10 26.31
N ASN A 182 15.30 4.18 26.88
CA ASN A 182 14.55 5.14 27.70
C ASN A 182 13.66 6.08 26.86
N ASN A 183 14.06 6.37 25.63
CA ASN A 183 13.40 7.32 24.74
C ASN A 183 12.66 6.57 23.61
N LEU A 184 11.40 6.25 23.84
CA LEU A 184 10.57 5.49 22.93
C LEU A 184 9.46 6.34 22.32
N LEU A 185 9.23 6.14 21.02
CA LEU A 185 8.03 6.53 20.31
C LEU A 185 7.27 5.26 19.96
N ILE A 186 6.07 5.10 20.50
CA ILE A 186 5.21 3.96 20.21
C ILE A 186 4.04 4.45 19.37
N LEU A 187 3.93 3.91 18.16
CA LEU A 187 2.91 4.28 17.19
C LEU A 187 2.03 3.08 16.87
N LYS A 188 0.72 3.28 16.87
CA LYS A 188 -0.26 2.27 16.47
C LYS A 188 -1.08 2.75 15.28
N ILE A 189 -1.23 1.88 14.25
CA ILE A 189 -2.14 2.10 13.12
C ILE A 189 -3.52 1.49 13.41
N HIS A 190 -4.58 2.18 12.95
CA HIS A 190 -5.98 1.76 13.10
C HIS A 190 -6.70 1.56 11.77
#